data_22930049e7bfcfcda446d4e71380059b
#
_entry.id   22930049e7bfcfcda446d4e71380059b
#
_cell.length_a   1.000
_cell.length_b   1.000
_cell.length_c   1.000
_cell.angle_alpha   90.00
_cell.angle_beta   90.00
_cell.angle_gamma   90.00
#
_symmetry.space_group_name_H-M   'P 1'
#
loop_
_entity.id
_entity.type
_entity.pdbx_description
1 polymer ?
#
loop_
_entity_poly.entity_id
_entity_poly.type
_entity_poly.pdbx_seq_one_letter_code
_entity_poly.pdbx_strand_id
1 'polypeptide(L)'
;MDYPFHLTGILYFPRIKSNIDLHRNKIQLYCNQVFVTDSVEGIVPEFLTLLHGVLDSPDIPLNVSRSYLQSDQNVKKISNHIMKKVADRLEEMFKNDRPQFEEKWDSLKLFIQYGMLSEEKFYDRAAKFALLKDVDGKYYTFEEYKALTEANQTDKEGNLIYL
;
A
#
# COMPACT_ATOMS: atom_id res chain seq x y z
N MET A 1 13.87 -5.97 8.39
CA MET A 1 13.20 -4.65 8.45
C MET A 1 13.46 -3.95 9.79
N ASP A 2 14.71 -3.90 10.25
CA ASP A 2 14.96 -3.84 11.68
C ASP A 2 15.32 -2.46 12.27
N TYR A 3 15.30 -1.40 11.49
CA TYR A 3 15.59 -0.07 12.03
C TYR A 3 14.49 0.92 11.63
N PRO A 4 13.96 1.70 12.55
CA PRO A 4 14.25 1.85 13.99
C PRO A 4 13.49 0.87 14.92
N PHE A 5 12.71 -0.07 14.37
CA PHE A 5 11.88 -1.02 15.11
C PHE A 5 12.37 -2.45 14.88
N HIS A 6 12.29 -3.28 15.91
CA HIS A 6 12.48 -4.73 15.78
C HIS A 6 11.18 -5.34 15.23
N LEU A 7 11.07 -5.45 13.91
CA LEU A 7 9.89 -5.96 13.23
C LEU A 7 10.25 -7.18 12.40
N THR A 8 9.64 -8.31 12.71
CA THR A 8 9.79 -9.57 12.00
C THR A 8 8.45 -9.98 11.42
N GLY A 9 8.41 -10.50 10.20
CA GLY A 9 7.16 -10.99 9.64
C GLY A 9 7.15 -11.06 8.13
N ILE A 10 6.00 -11.48 7.62
CA ILE A 10 5.72 -11.60 6.19
C ILE A 10 4.36 -10.96 5.93
N LEU A 11 4.31 -10.01 5.01
CA LEU A 11 3.09 -9.45 4.45
C LEU A 11 3.04 -9.78 2.96
N TYR A 12 1.87 -10.12 2.46
CA TYR A 12 1.66 -10.43 1.05
C TYR A 12 0.30 -9.92 0.55
N PHE A 13 0.24 -9.68 -0.76
CA PHE A 13 -1.00 -9.34 -1.45
C PHE A 13 -1.76 -10.63 -1.76
N PRO A 14 -2.97 -10.81 -1.22
CA PRO A 14 -3.79 -11.96 -1.59
C PRO A 14 -4.27 -11.79 -3.03
N ARG A 15 -4.39 -12.90 -3.77
CA ARG A 15 -5.09 -12.89 -5.05
C ARG A 15 -6.58 -12.81 -4.76
N ILE A 16 -7.18 -11.63 -4.95
CA ILE A 16 -8.60 -11.38 -4.71
C ILE A 16 -9.39 -12.05 -5.85
N LYS A 17 -10.04 -13.15 -5.56
CA LYS A 17 -10.92 -13.86 -6.51
C LYS A 17 -12.39 -13.43 -6.41
N SER A 18 -12.82 -12.91 -5.26
CA SER A 18 -14.18 -12.41 -5.03
C SER A 18 -14.21 -11.45 -3.83
N ASN A 19 -15.25 -10.61 -3.75
CA ASN A 19 -15.46 -9.70 -2.60
C ASN A 19 -15.61 -10.43 -1.25
N ILE A 20 -15.87 -11.73 -1.26
CA ILE A 20 -16.06 -12.56 -0.06
C ILE A 20 -14.71 -12.92 0.59
N ASP A 21 -13.62 -12.98 -0.21
CA ASP A 21 -12.31 -13.35 0.29
C ASP A 21 -11.60 -12.22 1.07
N LEU A 22 -12.10 -10.99 0.98
CA LEU A 22 -11.55 -9.82 1.66
C LEU A 22 -11.57 -9.91 3.20
N HIS A 23 -12.40 -10.81 3.76
CA HIS A 23 -12.61 -10.90 5.21
C HIS A 23 -11.98 -12.11 5.90
N ARG A 24 -11.39 -13.06 5.16
CA ARG A 24 -11.00 -14.37 5.74
C ARG A 24 -9.58 -14.47 6.29
N ASN A 25 -8.63 -13.70 5.76
CA ASN A 25 -7.24 -13.77 6.23
C ASN A 25 -6.76 -12.36 6.50
N LYS A 26 -6.43 -12.07 7.73
CA LYS A 26 -6.02 -10.73 8.20
C LYS A 26 -4.54 -10.74 8.57
N ILE A 27 -4.00 -9.57 8.79
CA ILE A 27 -2.69 -9.44 9.42
C ILE A 27 -2.84 -9.88 10.89
N GLN A 28 -2.03 -10.83 11.31
CA GLN A 28 -1.92 -11.25 12.70
C GLN A 28 -0.74 -10.54 13.37
N LEU A 29 -1.00 -9.87 14.49
CA LEU A 29 0.02 -9.18 15.27
C LEU A 29 0.44 -10.02 16.47
N TYR A 30 1.75 -10.09 16.65
CA TYR A 30 2.41 -10.78 17.76
C TYR A 30 3.37 -9.82 18.47
N CYS A 31 3.65 -10.09 19.73
CA CYS A 31 4.71 -9.47 20.50
C CYS A 31 5.57 -10.55 21.15
N ASN A 32 6.85 -10.65 20.77
CA ASN A 32 7.74 -11.71 21.22
C ASN A 32 7.11 -13.10 21.08
N GLN A 33 6.54 -13.41 19.91
CA GLN A 33 5.87 -14.67 19.57
C GLN A 33 4.55 -14.93 20.35
N VAL A 34 4.07 -13.95 21.12
CA VAL A 34 2.78 -14.03 21.79
C VAL A 34 1.73 -13.32 20.94
N PHE A 35 0.63 -14.00 20.62
CA PHE A 35 -0.48 -13.43 19.86
C PHE A 35 -1.11 -12.23 20.58
N VAL A 36 -1.27 -11.12 19.85
CA VAL A 36 -1.90 -9.88 20.34
C VAL A 36 -3.30 -9.73 19.76
N THR A 37 -3.39 -9.67 18.41
CA THR A 37 -4.69 -9.48 17.74
C THR A 37 -4.59 -9.84 16.26
N ASP A 38 -5.71 -10.23 15.67
CA ASP A 38 -5.92 -10.33 14.21
C ASP A 38 -6.81 -9.21 13.66
N SER A 39 -7.26 -8.30 14.52
CA SER A 39 -8.10 -7.16 14.17
C SER A 39 -7.25 -5.88 14.16
N VAL A 40 -6.69 -5.58 13.00
CA VAL A 40 -5.80 -4.42 12.80
C VAL A 40 -6.52 -3.15 12.33
N GLU A 41 -7.85 -3.20 12.18
CA GLU A 41 -8.67 -2.05 11.83
C GLU A 41 -8.50 -0.90 12.83
N GLY A 42 -8.17 0.29 12.33
CA GLY A 42 -7.86 1.47 13.15
C GLY A 42 -6.50 1.43 13.86
N ILE A 43 -5.73 0.34 13.75
CA ILE A 43 -4.34 0.24 14.20
C ILE A 43 -3.40 0.61 13.05
N VAL A 44 -3.66 0.10 11.87
CA VAL A 44 -2.95 0.46 10.63
C VAL A 44 -3.87 1.24 9.68
N PRO A 45 -3.34 2.00 8.71
CA PRO A 45 -4.14 2.59 7.64
C PRO A 45 -5.05 1.55 6.98
N GLU A 46 -6.25 1.96 6.62
CA GLU A 46 -7.31 1.02 6.20
C GLU A 46 -6.91 0.20 4.98
N PHE A 47 -6.22 0.79 4.01
CA PHE A 47 -5.76 0.06 2.83
C PHE A 47 -4.75 -1.06 3.15
N LEU A 48 -3.96 -0.94 4.24
CA LEU A 48 -3.06 -2.01 4.68
C LEU A 48 -3.81 -3.23 5.21
N THR A 49 -5.07 -3.08 5.62
CA THR A 49 -5.90 -4.21 6.05
C THR A 49 -6.23 -5.18 4.92
N LEU A 50 -6.02 -4.78 3.67
CA LEU A 50 -6.13 -5.64 2.49
C LEU A 50 -4.95 -6.62 2.35
N LEU A 51 -3.86 -6.39 3.06
CA LEU A 51 -2.73 -7.33 3.12
C LEU A 51 -3.04 -8.47 4.08
N HIS A 52 -2.42 -9.61 3.82
CA HIS A 52 -2.43 -10.76 4.70
C HIS A 52 -1.03 -11.03 5.24
N GLY A 53 -0.94 -11.69 6.37
CA GLY A 53 0.34 -12.12 6.90
C GLY A 53 0.45 -12.07 8.42
N VAL A 54 1.67 -12.09 8.88
CA VAL A 54 2.04 -12.13 10.30
C VAL A 54 3.12 -11.08 10.55
N LEU A 55 2.96 -10.33 11.62
CA LEU A 55 3.95 -9.37 12.12
C LEU A 55 4.20 -9.63 13.60
N ASP A 56 5.46 -9.65 13.97
CA ASP A 56 5.92 -9.75 15.35
C ASP A 56 6.85 -8.59 15.68
N SER A 57 6.58 -7.91 16.78
CA SER A 57 7.43 -6.83 17.28
C SER A 57 7.35 -6.74 18.80
N PRO A 58 8.50 -6.67 19.50
CA PRO A 58 8.54 -6.41 20.94
C PRO A 58 8.01 -5.01 21.31
N ASP A 59 7.94 -4.11 20.32
CA ASP A 59 7.45 -2.74 20.51
C ASP A 59 5.90 -2.65 20.50
N ILE A 60 5.19 -3.75 20.23
CA ILE A 60 3.73 -3.83 20.31
C ILE A 60 3.33 -4.16 21.75
N PRO A 61 2.46 -3.35 22.41
CA PRO A 61 2.01 -3.62 23.77
C PRO A 61 1.25 -4.93 23.88
N LEU A 62 1.53 -5.73 24.93
CA LEU A 62 0.80 -6.93 25.30
C LEU A 62 -0.35 -6.62 26.26
N ASN A 63 -1.42 -7.43 26.22
CA ASN A 63 -2.52 -7.41 27.17
C ASN A 63 -3.22 -6.04 27.33
N VAL A 64 -3.34 -5.31 26.25
CA VAL A 64 -4.01 -4.00 26.20
C VAL A 64 -5.26 -4.06 25.32
N SER A 65 -6.18 -3.13 25.54
CA SER A 65 -7.38 -3.02 24.73
C SER A 65 -7.08 -2.54 23.31
N ARG A 66 -7.96 -2.84 22.36
CA ARG A 66 -7.89 -2.32 21.00
C ARG A 66 -7.81 -0.79 20.97
N SER A 67 -8.59 -0.12 21.80
CA SER A 67 -8.59 1.35 21.91
C SER A 67 -7.21 1.90 22.31
N TYR A 68 -6.53 1.18 23.21
CA TYR A 68 -5.17 1.53 23.61
C TYR A 68 -4.20 1.39 22.43
N LEU A 69 -4.24 0.25 21.71
CA LEU A 69 -3.38 0.03 20.53
C LEU A 69 -3.58 1.12 19.46
N GLN A 70 -4.81 1.55 19.21
CA GLN A 70 -5.13 2.62 18.27
C GLN A 70 -4.55 3.99 18.67
N SER A 71 -4.43 4.26 19.97
CA SER A 71 -3.89 5.51 20.50
C SER A 71 -2.38 5.49 20.72
N ASP A 72 -1.77 4.31 20.81
CA ASP A 72 -0.35 4.15 21.11
C ASP A 72 0.55 4.73 20.02
N GLN A 73 1.50 5.57 20.43
CA GLN A 73 2.39 6.25 19.49
C GLN A 73 3.41 5.32 18.82
N ASN A 74 3.85 4.26 19.50
CA ASN A 74 4.78 3.30 18.92
C ASN A 74 4.08 2.46 17.85
N VAL A 75 2.84 2.06 18.11
CA VAL A 75 2.00 1.37 17.13
C VAL A 75 1.78 2.23 15.89
N LYS A 76 1.50 3.53 16.04
CA LYS A 76 1.39 4.47 14.92
C LYS A 76 2.70 4.62 14.13
N LYS A 77 3.84 4.67 14.81
CA LYS A 77 5.16 4.72 14.15
C LYS A 77 5.44 3.43 13.37
N ILE A 78 5.14 2.27 13.95
CA ILE A 78 5.27 0.97 13.28
C ILE A 78 4.37 0.92 12.04
N SER A 79 3.13 1.35 12.16
CA SER A 79 2.18 1.42 11.04
C SER A 79 2.71 2.28 9.88
N ASN A 80 3.21 3.48 10.17
CA ASN A 80 3.83 4.35 9.18
C ASN A 80 5.08 3.73 8.55
N HIS A 81 5.87 3.01 9.34
CA HIS A 81 7.05 2.30 8.85
C HIS A 81 6.67 1.18 7.89
N ILE A 82 5.65 0.38 8.22
CA ILE A 82 5.12 -0.68 7.35
C ILE A 82 4.62 -0.07 6.03
N MET A 83 3.82 1.00 6.10
CA MET A 83 3.31 1.70 4.93
C MET A 83 4.45 2.14 4.00
N LYS A 84 5.49 2.74 4.57
CA LYS A 84 6.68 3.14 3.81
C LYS A 84 7.35 1.94 3.14
N LYS A 85 7.57 0.85 3.87
CA LYS A 85 8.22 -0.36 3.35
C LYS A 85 7.41 -1.04 2.25
N VAL A 86 6.09 -1.04 2.37
CA VAL A 86 5.19 -1.54 1.31
C VAL A 86 5.32 -0.69 0.05
N ALA A 87 5.29 0.64 0.18
CA ALA A 87 5.48 1.54 -0.95
C ALA A 87 6.87 1.38 -1.59
N ASP A 88 7.93 1.31 -0.79
CA ASP A 88 9.31 1.11 -1.27
C ASP A 88 9.42 -0.23 -2.04
N ARG A 89 8.78 -1.30 -1.56
CA ARG A 89 8.79 -2.60 -2.23
C ARG A 89 8.03 -2.59 -3.56
N LEU A 90 6.90 -1.91 -3.62
CA LEU A 90 6.14 -1.76 -4.87
C LEU A 90 6.94 -0.93 -5.90
N GLU A 91 7.58 0.15 -5.48
CA GLU A 91 8.45 0.96 -6.32
C GLU A 91 9.66 0.15 -6.84
N GLU A 92 10.27 -0.65 -5.98
CA GLU A 92 11.37 -1.55 -6.36
C GLU A 92 10.92 -2.59 -7.41
N MET A 93 9.77 -3.22 -7.22
CA MET A 93 9.21 -4.16 -8.20
C MET A 93 8.97 -3.47 -9.56
N PHE A 94 8.43 -2.26 -9.56
CA PHE A 94 8.21 -1.47 -10.76
C PHE A 94 9.53 -1.15 -11.46
N LYS A 95 10.57 -0.75 -10.73
CA LYS A 95 11.87 -0.37 -11.31
C LYS A 95 12.66 -1.56 -11.84
N ASN A 96 12.61 -2.69 -11.14
CA ASN A 96 13.42 -3.86 -11.46
C ASN A 96 12.82 -4.71 -12.59
N ASP A 97 11.50 -4.80 -12.65
CA ASP A 97 10.79 -5.62 -13.64
C ASP A 97 9.41 -5.01 -13.94
N ARG A 98 9.41 -3.95 -14.72
CA ARG A 98 8.19 -3.26 -15.12
C ARG A 98 7.19 -4.18 -15.84
N PRO A 99 7.58 -5.04 -16.81
CA PRO A 99 6.64 -5.96 -17.44
C PRO A 99 5.92 -6.88 -16.45
N GLN A 100 6.62 -7.44 -15.47
CA GLN A 100 6.03 -8.25 -14.42
C GLN A 100 5.10 -7.44 -13.51
N PHE A 101 5.44 -6.18 -13.22
CA PHE A 101 4.60 -5.28 -12.45
C PHE A 101 3.29 -4.96 -13.19
N GLU A 102 3.36 -4.70 -14.49
CA GLU A 102 2.20 -4.47 -15.37
C GLU A 102 1.28 -5.69 -15.42
N GLU A 103 1.83 -6.90 -15.54
CA GLU A 103 1.06 -8.15 -15.49
C GLU A 103 0.29 -8.32 -14.16
N LYS A 104 0.88 -7.87 -13.04
CA LYS A 104 0.27 -7.93 -11.71
C LYS A 104 -0.62 -6.74 -11.41
N TRP A 105 -0.65 -5.72 -12.26
CA TRP A 105 -1.34 -4.45 -12.00
C TRP A 105 -2.81 -4.64 -11.65
N ASP A 106 -3.53 -5.50 -12.37
CA ASP A 106 -4.95 -5.75 -12.10
C ASP A 106 -5.23 -6.31 -10.69
N SER A 107 -4.25 -7.00 -10.09
CA SER A 107 -4.33 -7.49 -8.70
C SER A 107 -3.87 -6.44 -7.68
N LEU A 108 -3.00 -5.50 -8.07
CA LEU A 108 -2.42 -4.50 -7.18
C LEU A 108 -3.16 -3.16 -7.19
N LYS A 109 -3.84 -2.84 -8.32
CA LYS A 109 -4.45 -1.52 -8.54
C LYS A 109 -5.42 -1.11 -7.43
N LEU A 110 -6.28 -2.02 -6.97
CA LEU A 110 -7.26 -1.72 -5.93
C LEU A 110 -6.56 -1.27 -4.63
N PHE A 111 -5.54 -2.00 -4.23
CA PHE A 111 -4.74 -1.69 -3.04
C PHE A 111 -4.02 -0.33 -3.19
N ILE A 112 -3.34 -0.14 -4.33
CA ILE A 112 -2.55 1.07 -4.58
C ILE A 112 -3.47 2.29 -4.67
N GLN A 113 -4.55 2.21 -5.43
CA GLN A 113 -5.51 3.32 -5.59
C GLN A 113 -6.20 3.66 -4.28
N TYR A 114 -6.60 2.66 -3.49
CA TYR A 114 -7.20 2.91 -2.18
C TYR A 114 -6.21 3.58 -1.23
N GLY A 115 -4.95 3.12 -1.20
CA GLY A 115 -3.89 3.77 -0.43
C GLY A 115 -3.65 5.23 -0.85
N MET A 116 -3.65 5.50 -2.15
CA MET A 116 -3.50 6.86 -2.68
C MET A 116 -4.66 7.79 -2.29
N LEU A 117 -5.88 7.26 -2.21
CA LEU A 117 -7.07 8.05 -1.82
C LEU A 117 -7.15 8.28 -0.31
N SER A 118 -6.65 7.35 0.50
CA SER A 118 -6.79 7.41 1.95
C SER A 118 -5.60 8.01 2.69
N GLU A 119 -4.40 7.98 2.09
CA GLU A 119 -3.14 8.34 2.75
C GLU A 119 -2.24 9.21 1.85
N GLU A 120 -2.16 10.51 2.13
CA GLU A 120 -1.36 11.47 1.37
C GLU A 120 0.12 11.06 1.25
N LYS A 121 0.71 10.60 2.35
CA LYS A 121 2.12 10.13 2.34
C LYS A 121 2.34 8.90 1.47
N PHE A 122 1.32 8.06 1.31
CA PHE A 122 1.37 6.94 0.40
C PHE A 122 1.18 7.42 -1.05
N TYR A 123 0.29 8.39 -1.29
CA TYR A 123 0.08 9.02 -2.60
C TYR A 123 1.39 9.56 -3.16
N ASP A 124 2.14 10.36 -2.40
CA ASP A 124 3.41 10.97 -2.83
C ASP A 124 4.45 9.95 -3.32
N ARG A 125 4.37 8.73 -2.79
CA ARG A 125 5.24 7.62 -3.20
C ARG A 125 4.66 6.85 -4.37
N ALA A 126 3.39 6.49 -4.28
CA ALA A 126 2.71 5.63 -5.24
C ALA A 126 2.51 6.33 -6.60
N ALA A 127 2.39 7.64 -6.64
CA ALA A 127 2.27 8.42 -7.88
C ALA A 127 3.42 8.17 -8.88
N LYS A 128 4.59 7.73 -8.40
CA LYS A 128 5.76 7.43 -9.23
C LYS A 128 5.67 6.11 -9.98
N PHE A 129 4.83 5.17 -9.50
CA PHE A 129 4.70 3.82 -10.08
C PHE A 129 3.24 3.39 -10.30
N ALA A 130 2.27 4.20 -9.90
CA ALA A 130 0.87 3.94 -10.22
C ALA A 130 0.65 4.03 -11.74
N LEU A 131 -0.12 3.08 -12.27
CA LEU A 131 -0.30 2.94 -13.70
C LEU A 131 -1.73 3.30 -14.14
N LEU A 132 -1.79 3.95 -15.29
CA LEU A 132 -2.99 4.11 -16.10
C LEU A 132 -2.91 3.11 -17.24
N LYS A 133 -4.05 2.51 -17.60
CA LYS A 133 -4.17 1.58 -18.71
C LYS A 133 -5.06 2.20 -19.78
N ASP A 134 -4.58 2.27 -21.03
CA ASP A 134 -5.38 2.75 -22.15
C ASP A 134 -6.32 1.65 -22.72
N VAL A 135 -7.09 2.03 -23.73
CA VAL A 135 -8.04 1.14 -24.40
C VAL A 135 -7.36 0.03 -25.19
N ASP A 136 -6.10 0.23 -25.59
CA ASP A 136 -5.28 -0.75 -26.29
C ASP A 136 -4.53 -1.69 -25.34
N GLY A 137 -4.69 -1.48 -24.03
CA GLY A 137 -4.08 -2.31 -23.01
C GLY A 137 -2.65 -1.91 -22.63
N LYS A 138 -2.16 -0.75 -23.09
CA LYS A 138 -0.84 -0.23 -22.71
C LYS A 138 -0.90 0.48 -21.36
N TYR A 139 0.22 0.43 -20.64
CA TYR A 139 0.36 1.02 -19.31
C TYR A 139 1.26 2.26 -19.35
N TYR A 140 0.86 3.28 -18.62
CA TYR A 140 1.58 4.55 -18.48
C TYR A 140 1.61 4.97 -17.01
N THR A 141 2.74 5.52 -16.57
CA THR A 141 2.77 6.30 -15.32
C THR A 141 2.05 7.64 -15.52
N PHE A 142 1.78 8.36 -14.45
CA PHE A 142 1.16 9.70 -14.55
C PHE A 142 2.05 10.67 -15.34
N GLU A 143 3.37 10.60 -15.16
CA GLU A 143 4.32 11.42 -15.89
C GLU A 143 4.37 11.08 -17.38
N GLU A 144 4.38 9.78 -17.72
CA GLU A 144 4.36 9.31 -19.11
C GLU A 144 3.05 9.71 -19.81
N TYR A 145 1.91 9.58 -19.12
CA TYR A 145 0.63 10.00 -19.65
C TYR A 145 0.56 11.52 -19.85
N LYS A 146 1.08 12.29 -18.88
CA LYS A 146 1.17 13.74 -19.00
C LYS A 146 1.99 14.12 -20.23
N ALA A 147 3.18 13.56 -20.41
CA ALA A 147 4.04 13.85 -21.57
C ALA A 147 3.38 13.46 -22.91
N LEU A 148 2.62 12.36 -22.93
CA LEU A 148 1.88 11.91 -24.12
C LEU A 148 0.79 12.90 -24.53
N THR A 149 0.06 13.45 -23.54
CA THR A 149 -1.12 14.30 -23.77
C THR A 149 -0.75 15.79 -23.92
N GLU A 150 0.38 16.22 -23.40
CA GLU A 150 0.80 17.63 -23.35
C GLU A 150 0.83 18.29 -24.74
N ALA A 151 1.28 17.56 -25.77
CA ALA A 151 1.38 18.07 -27.12
C ALA A 151 0.01 18.31 -27.80
N ASN A 152 -1.04 17.60 -27.36
CA ASN A 152 -2.34 17.60 -28.03
C ASN A 152 -3.50 18.13 -27.18
N GLN A 153 -3.30 18.28 -25.88
CA GLN A 153 -4.34 18.62 -24.92
C GLN A 153 -3.97 19.84 -24.06
N THR A 154 -3.24 20.79 -24.63
CA THR A 154 -2.90 22.03 -23.96
C THR A 154 -3.81 23.15 -24.48
N ASP A 155 -4.42 23.92 -23.59
CA ASP A 155 -5.24 25.06 -23.94
C ASP A 155 -4.39 26.26 -24.40
N LYS A 156 -5.06 27.35 -24.79
CA LYS A 156 -4.40 28.59 -25.28
C LYS A 156 -3.61 29.28 -24.18
N GLU A 157 -3.87 28.96 -22.89
CA GLU A 157 -3.24 29.54 -21.71
C GLU A 157 -2.07 28.66 -21.22
N GLY A 158 -1.84 27.52 -21.85
CA GLY A 158 -0.75 26.58 -21.51
C GLY A 158 -1.14 25.55 -20.43
N ASN A 159 -2.43 25.43 -20.08
CA ASN A 159 -2.89 24.43 -19.13
C ASN A 159 -3.18 23.10 -19.84
N LEU A 160 -2.74 22.01 -19.23
CA LEU A 160 -3.05 20.67 -19.72
C LEU A 160 -4.51 20.30 -19.36
N ILE A 161 -5.29 19.92 -20.37
CA ILE A 161 -6.67 19.48 -20.19
C ILE A 161 -6.70 17.97 -20.38
N TYR A 162 -7.12 17.24 -19.35
CA TYR A 162 -7.35 15.79 -19.42
C TYR A 162 -8.79 15.54 -19.91
N LEU A 163 -8.92 14.78 -20.98
CA LEU A 163 -10.20 14.38 -21.57
C LEU A 163 -10.55 12.95 -21.19
#